data_b94e04e8f964beb6f7a024f5e0a8a31a
#
_entry.id   b94e04e8f964beb6f7a024f5e0a8a31a
#
_cell.length_a   1.000
_cell.length_b   1.000
_cell.length_c   1.000
_cell.angle_alpha   90.00
_cell.angle_beta   90.00
_cell.angle_gamma   90.00
#
_symmetry.space_group_name_H-M   'P 1'
#
loop_
_entity.id
_entity.type
_entity.pdbx_description
1 polymer ?
#
loop_
_entity_poly.entity_id
_entity_poly.type
_entity_poly.pdbx_seq_one_letter_code
_entity_poly.pdbx_strand_id
1 'polypeptide(L)'
;MDDARVKECLIMAGLSKFVDGSMNVGLNTRHLEWNDVLSGGERQRIGFARLYYHAPKFAILDEATSAINPDEESKLYERLFDTRTTVVSIAHRLELRKFHTQELKIAGDGKGGFKLAALKSS
;
A
#
# COMPACT_ATOMS: atom_id res chain seq x y z
N MET A 1 -10.05 19.32 5.16
CA MET A 1 -9.96 17.97 4.59
C MET A 1 -11.16 17.76 3.68
N ASP A 2 -10.93 17.27 2.47
CA ASP A 2 -12.00 17.03 1.49
C ASP A 2 -12.61 15.63 1.73
N ASP A 3 -13.80 15.60 2.31
CA ASP A 3 -14.48 14.33 2.66
C ASP A 3 -14.78 13.47 1.43
N ALA A 4 -15.13 14.09 0.30
CA ALA A 4 -15.40 13.35 -0.93
C ALA A 4 -14.14 12.66 -1.44
N ARG A 5 -13.00 13.34 -1.38
CA ARG A 5 -11.72 12.78 -1.79
C ARG A 5 -11.26 11.67 -0.83
N VAL A 6 -11.47 11.85 0.46
CA VAL A 6 -11.16 10.82 1.46
C VAL A 6 -11.95 9.56 1.19
N LYS A 7 -13.26 9.68 0.94
CA LYS A 7 -14.10 8.53 0.60
C LYS A 7 -13.64 7.84 -0.66
N GLU A 8 -13.30 8.59 -1.69
CA GLU A 8 -12.79 8.04 -2.94
C GLU A 8 -11.51 7.23 -2.71
N CYS A 9 -10.57 7.77 -1.93
CA CYS A 9 -9.32 7.09 -1.64
C CYS A 9 -9.54 5.81 -0.83
N LEU A 10 -10.47 5.82 0.11
CA LEU A 10 -10.84 4.61 0.86
C LEU A 10 -11.44 3.54 -0.05
N ILE A 11 -12.30 3.93 -0.98
CA ILE A 11 -12.87 2.99 -1.96
C ILE A 11 -11.77 2.41 -2.85
N MET A 12 -10.85 3.25 -3.33
CA MET A 12 -9.72 2.80 -4.14
C MET A 12 -8.83 1.81 -3.40
N ALA A 13 -8.72 1.94 -2.08
CA ALA A 13 -7.93 1.04 -1.26
C ALA A 13 -8.70 -0.24 -0.85
N GLY A 14 -9.93 -0.42 -1.34
CA GLY A 14 -10.75 -1.58 -1.02
C GLY A 14 -11.43 -1.50 0.33
N LEU A 15 -11.68 -0.29 0.81
CA LEU A 15 -12.27 -0.05 2.14
C LEU A 15 -13.65 0.59 2.05
N SER A 16 -14.42 0.24 1.01
CA SER A 16 -15.75 0.81 0.79
C SER A 16 -16.69 0.59 1.99
N LYS A 17 -16.48 -0.48 2.76
CA LYS A 17 -17.31 -0.77 3.94
C LYS A 17 -17.23 0.31 5.01
N PHE A 18 -16.16 1.11 5.03
CA PHE A 18 -16.00 2.20 5.99
C PHE A 18 -16.76 3.46 5.57
N VAL A 19 -17.25 3.52 4.34
CA VAL A 19 -17.97 4.69 3.82
C VAL A 19 -19.42 4.38 3.43
N ASP A 20 -19.77 3.10 3.24
CA ASP A 20 -21.11 2.68 2.83
C ASP A 20 -22.05 2.36 4.00
N GLY A 21 -21.55 2.46 5.24
CA GLY A 21 -22.35 2.21 6.43
C GLY A 21 -22.47 0.75 6.83
N SER A 22 -21.78 -0.17 6.15
CA SER A 22 -21.84 -1.59 6.50
C SER A 22 -21.09 -1.90 7.80
N MET A 23 -20.27 -0.97 8.28
CA MET A 23 -19.67 -1.03 9.61
C MET A 23 -20.16 0.15 10.43
N ASN A 24 -20.39 -0.07 11.74
CA ASN A 24 -20.79 1.00 12.65
C ASN A 24 -19.63 1.93 13.03
N VAL A 25 -18.79 2.26 12.04
CA VAL A 25 -17.63 3.12 12.22
C VAL A 25 -17.66 4.19 11.14
N GLY A 26 -17.96 5.42 11.51
CA GLY A 26 -17.95 6.54 10.58
C GLY A 26 -16.59 7.20 10.51
N LEU A 27 -16.39 8.07 9.51
CA LEU A 27 -15.14 8.81 9.32
C LEU A 27 -14.81 9.72 10.50
N ASN A 28 -15.82 10.16 11.24
CA ASN A 28 -15.67 11.08 12.37
C ASN A 28 -15.66 10.39 13.73
N THR A 29 -15.59 9.06 13.76
CA THR A 29 -15.54 8.31 15.01
C THR A 29 -14.17 8.49 15.66
N ARG A 30 -14.13 9.04 16.86
CA ARG A 30 -12.89 9.36 17.57
C ARG A 30 -12.64 8.54 18.82
N HIS A 31 -13.67 7.89 19.35
CA HIS A 31 -13.58 7.18 20.63
C HIS A 31 -13.04 5.74 20.47
N LEU A 32 -12.77 5.32 19.25
CA LEU A 32 -12.27 3.96 18.97
C LEU A 32 -10.78 3.99 18.71
N GLU A 33 -10.09 3.00 19.25
CA GLU A 33 -8.73 2.70 18.88
C GLU A 33 -8.77 2.00 17.53
N TRP A 34 -8.32 2.66 16.46
CA TRP A 34 -8.34 2.08 15.12
C TRP A 34 -7.59 0.75 15.04
N ASN A 35 -6.51 0.60 15.83
CA ASN A 35 -5.75 -0.66 15.88
C ASN A 35 -6.58 -1.84 16.39
N ASP A 36 -7.56 -1.57 17.24
CA ASP A 36 -8.45 -2.61 17.78
C ASP A 36 -9.60 -2.94 16.84
N VAL A 37 -9.94 -2.02 15.94
CA VAL A 37 -11.06 -2.17 15.01
C VAL A 37 -10.63 -2.81 13.70
N LEU A 38 -9.38 -2.60 13.29
CA LEU A 38 -8.91 -2.95 11.96
C LEU A 38 -8.10 -4.25 11.97
N SER A 39 -8.30 -5.10 10.95
CA SER A 39 -7.43 -6.22 10.68
C SER A 39 -6.08 -5.71 10.14
N GLY A 40 -5.07 -6.60 10.07
CA GLY A 40 -3.77 -6.27 9.49
C GLY A 40 -3.89 -5.80 8.03
N GLY A 41 -4.70 -6.49 7.23
CA GLY A 41 -4.93 -6.11 5.85
C GLY A 41 -5.63 -4.77 5.72
N GLU A 42 -6.59 -4.49 6.61
CA GLU A 42 -7.29 -3.20 6.59
C GLU A 42 -6.37 -2.05 6.95
N ARG A 43 -5.48 -2.25 7.92
CA ARG A 43 -4.47 -1.24 8.27
C ARG A 43 -3.54 -0.95 7.09
N GLN A 44 -3.13 -1.99 6.37
CA GLN A 44 -2.29 -1.81 5.19
C GLN A 44 -3.03 -1.08 4.06
N ARG A 45 -4.31 -1.38 3.87
CA ARG A 45 -5.15 -0.68 2.89
C ARG A 45 -5.33 0.80 3.25
N ILE A 46 -5.44 1.14 4.52
CA ILE A 46 -5.49 2.54 4.95
C ILE A 46 -4.18 3.25 4.59
N GLY A 47 -3.05 2.57 4.74
CA GLY A 47 -1.77 3.11 4.28
C GLY A 47 -1.79 3.49 2.80
N PHE A 48 -2.35 2.64 1.96
CA PHE A 48 -2.52 2.94 0.54
C PHE A 48 -3.50 4.10 0.30
N ALA A 49 -4.60 4.16 1.06
CA ALA A 49 -5.55 5.27 0.94
C ALA A 49 -4.85 6.61 1.22
N ARG A 50 -3.97 6.66 2.21
CA ARG A 50 -3.17 7.85 2.50
C ARG A 50 -2.26 8.23 1.34
N LEU A 51 -1.63 7.24 0.72
CA LEU A 51 -0.79 7.48 -0.46
C LEU A 51 -1.60 8.04 -1.62
N TYR A 52 -2.77 7.49 -1.87
CA TYR A 52 -3.65 7.99 -2.94
C TYR A 52 -4.09 9.43 -2.66
N TYR A 53 -4.39 9.73 -1.40
CA TYR A 53 -4.83 11.07 -1.01
C TYR A 53 -3.73 12.11 -1.19
N HIS A 54 -2.52 11.82 -0.70
CA HIS A 54 -1.41 12.77 -0.72
C HIS A 54 -0.65 12.76 -2.05
N ALA A 55 -0.69 11.66 -2.79
CA ALA A 55 0.00 11.49 -4.07
C ALA A 55 1.45 12.02 -4.02
N PRO A 56 2.29 11.52 -3.10
CA PRO A 56 3.65 12.03 -2.96
C PRO A 56 4.51 11.66 -4.17
N LYS A 57 5.62 12.37 -4.36
CA LYS A 57 6.56 12.03 -5.43
C LYS A 57 7.26 10.71 -5.15
N PHE A 58 7.57 10.43 -3.90
CA PHE A 58 8.28 9.22 -3.48
C PHE A 58 7.55 8.57 -2.31
N ALA A 59 7.46 7.25 -2.33
CA ALA A 59 6.90 6.48 -1.23
C ALA A 59 7.78 5.27 -0.95
N ILE A 60 8.02 4.99 0.32
CA ILE A 60 8.73 3.80 0.75
C ILE A 60 7.69 2.87 1.37
N LEU A 61 7.56 1.67 0.81
CA LEU A 61 6.60 0.67 1.25
C LEU A 61 7.37 -0.48 1.90
N ASP A 62 7.31 -0.57 3.22
CA ASP A 62 8.00 -1.62 3.98
C ASP A 62 7.00 -2.71 4.33
N GLU A 63 7.03 -3.82 3.57
CA GLU A 63 6.12 -4.95 3.75
C GLU A 63 4.64 -4.50 3.76
N ALA A 64 4.31 -3.51 2.90
CA ALA A 64 3.04 -2.80 2.97
C ALA A 64 1.82 -3.65 2.56
N THR A 65 2.03 -4.82 1.95
CA THR A 65 0.97 -5.71 1.50
C THR A 65 1.10 -7.13 2.06
N SER A 66 1.88 -7.30 3.11
CA SER A 66 2.14 -8.63 3.68
C SER A 66 0.88 -9.34 4.18
N ALA A 67 -0.15 -8.60 4.59
CA ALA A 67 -1.41 -9.15 5.06
C ALA A 67 -2.52 -9.12 4.00
N ILE A 68 -2.16 -8.86 2.74
CA ILE A 68 -3.10 -8.73 1.61
C ILE A 68 -2.77 -9.82 0.60
N ASN A 69 -3.80 -10.44 0.00
CA ASN A 69 -3.55 -11.49 -1.00
C ASN A 69 -2.98 -10.89 -2.30
N PRO A 70 -2.27 -11.71 -3.13
CA PRO A 70 -1.60 -11.19 -4.32
C PRO A 70 -2.50 -10.50 -5.34
N ASP A 71 -3.73 -10.97 -5.53
CA ASP A 71 -4.66 -10.36 -6.48
C ASP A 71 -5.04 -8.95 -6.07
N GLU A 72 -5.35 -8.77 -4.79
CA GLU A 72 -5.70 -7.46 -4.24
C GLU A 72 -4.48 -6.54 -4.16
N GLU A 73 -3.32 -7.10 -3.83
CA GLU A 73 -2.04 -6.40 -3.83
C GLU A 73 -1.76 -5.76 -5.19
N SER A 74 -1.95 -6.52 -6.26
CA SER A 74 -1.75 -6.02 -7.62
C SER A 74 -2.61 -4.80 -7.91
N LYS A 75 -3.88 -4.83 -7.50
CA LYS A 75 -4.79 -3.70 -7.70
C LYS A 75 -4.34 -2.47 -6.94
N LEU A 76 -3.86 -2.64 -5.70
CA LEU A 76 -3.37 -1.53 -4.90
C LEU A 76 -2.15 -0.87 -5.54
N TYR A 77 -1.19 -1.67 -6.01
CA TYR A 77 0.00 -1.16 -6.66
C TYR A 77 -0.33 -0.47 -8.00
N GLU A 78 -1.20 -1.04 -8.81
CA GLU A 78 -1.60 -0.44 -10.08
C GLU A 78 -2.20 0.95 -9.87
N ARG A 79 -3.07 1.10 -8.88
CA ARG A 79 -3.68 2.38 -8.54
C ARG A 79 -2.65 3.38 -8.02
N LEU A 80 -1.65 2.89 -7.27
CA LEU A 80 -0.58 3.75 -6.78
C LEU A 80 0.26 4.31 -7.93
N PHE A 81 0.59 3.49 -8.92
CA PHE A 81 1.34 3.95 -10.07
C PHE A 81 0.55 4.96 -10.92
N ASP A 82 -0.78 4.87 -10.93
CA ASP A 82 -1.62 5.88 -11.60
C ASP A 82 -1.48 7.26 -10.98
N THR A 83 -1.05 7.36 -9.71
CA THR A 83 -0.78 8.65 -9.07
C THR A 83 0.59 9.22 -9.42
N ARG A 84 1.38 8.51 -10.23
CA ARG A 84 2.74 8.88 -10.63
C ARG A 84 3.72 8.98 -9.47
N THR A 85 3.49 8.23 -8.41
CA THR A 85 4.40 8.13 -7.27
C THR A 85 5.54 7.18 -7.62
N THR A 86 6.77 7.59 -7.34
CA THR A 86 7.93 6.70 -7.43
C THR A 86 7.98 5.87 -6.16
N VAL A 87 8.03 4.55 -6.32
CA VAL A 87 7.87 3.60 -5.22
C VAL A 87 9.15 2.84 -4.96
N VAL A 88 9.56 2.79 -3.70
CA VAL A 88 10.61 1.89 -3.22
C VAL A 88 9.93 0.87 -2.29
N SER A 89 9.93 -0.39 -2.69
CA SER A 89 9.29 -1.45 -1.91
C SER A 89 10.32 -2.33 -1.24
N ILE A 90 10.12 -2.58 0.05
CA ILE A 90 10.87 -3.57 0.81
C ILE A 90 9.92 -4.74 1.01
N ALA A 91 10.20 -5.87 0.37
CA ALA A 91 9.28 -6.99 0.35
C ALA A 91 9.98 -8.30 -0.01
N HIS A 92 9.28 -9.41 0.22
CA HIS A 92 9.78 -10.74 -0.10
C HIS A 92 9.02 -11.42 -1.23
N ARG A 93 7.87 -10.87 -1.65
CA ARG A 93 7.05 -11.48 -2.71
C ARG A 93 7.61 -11.19 -4.08
N LEU A 94 7.89 -12.24 -4.84
CA LEU A 94 8.44 -12.13 -6.18
C LEU A 94 7.46 -11.49 -7.17
N GLU A 95 6.16 -11.62 -6.92
CA GLU A 95 5.11 -11.04 -7.75
C GLU A 95 5.19 -9.52 -7.84
N LEU A 96 5.79 -8.88 -6.83
CA LEU A 96 5.94 -7.43 -6.83
C LEU A 96 7.00 -6.92 -7.81
N ARG A 97 7.86 -7.81 -8.32
CA ARG A 97 8.89 -7.42 -9.30
C ARG A 97 8.30 -6.76 -10.54
N LYS A 98 7.12 -7.22 -10.98
CA LYS A 98 6.47 -6.68 -12.18
C LYS A 98 6.12 -5.19 -12.09
N PHE A 99 6.06 -4.64 -10.87
CA PHE A 99 5.72 -3.23 -10.64
C PHE A 99 6.96 -2.35 -10.53
N HIS A 100 8.16 -2.91 -10.63
CA HIS A 100 9.40 -2.19 -10.40
C HIS A 100 10.34 -2.34 -11.58
N THR A 101 11.25 -1.37 -11.73
CA THR A 101 12.24 -1.37 -12.82
C THR A 101 13.61 -1.86 -12.36
N GLN A 102 13.87 -1.85 -11.07
CA GLN A 102 15.14 -2.27 -10.49
C GLN A 102 14.93 -3.05 -9.21
N GLU A 103 15.86 -3.93 -8.93
CA GLU A 103 15.86 -4.71 -7.70
C GLU A 103 17.21 -4.63 -7.04
N LEU A 104 17.21 -4.30 -5.74
CA LEU A 104 18.41 -4.35 -4.91
C LEU A 104 18.28 -5.58 -4.00
N LYS A 105 19.16 -6.55 -4.21
CA LYS A 105 19.26 -7.72 -3.35
C LYS A 105 20.36 -7.52 -2.34
N ILE A 106 20.01 -7.70 -1.06
CA ILE A 106 20.95 -7.65 0.03
C ILE A 106 21.32 -9.09 0.38
N ALA A 107 22.62 -9.39 0.37
CA ALA A 107 23.09 -10.76 0.52
C ALA A 107 22.83 -11.36 1.91
N GLY A 108 22.73 -10.52 2.95
CA GLY A 108 22.51 -11.00 4.32
C GLY A 108 23.69 -11.75 4.88
N ASP A 109 24.90 -11.50 4.35
CA ASP A 109 26.12 -12.21 4.72
C ASP A 109 26.91 -11.52 5.85
N GLY A 110 26.37 -10.43 6.39
CA GLY A 110 27.05 -9.62 7.41
C GLY A 110 28.22 -8.80 6.89
N LYS A 111 28.48 -8.83 5.58
CA LYS A 111 29.61 -8.14 4.93
C LYS A 111 29.17 -6.94 4.09
N GLY A 112 27.88 -6.59 4.13
CA GLY A 112 27.34 -5.49 3.35
C GLY A 112 27.21 -5.78 1.86
N GLY A 113 27.22 -7.05 1.46
CA GLY A 113 27.08 -7.43 0.05
C GLY A 113 25.71 -7.09 -0.51
N PHE A 114 25.68 -6.56 -1.72
CA PHE A 114 24.41 -6.27 -2.41
C PHE A 114 24.60 -6.44 -3.92
N LYS A 115 23.47 -6.59 -4.61
CA LYS A 115 23.43 -6.67 -6.06
C LYS A 115 22.25 -5.86 -6.58
N LEU A 116 22.53 -4.91 -7.47
CA LEU A 116 21.50 -4.12 -8.14
C LEU A 116 21.32 -4.68 -9.55
N ALA A 117 20.09 -5.00 -9.90
CA ALA A 117 19.74 -5.56 -11.20
C ALA A 117 18.54 -4.83 -11.81
N ALA A 118 18.58 -4.66 -13.13
CA ALA A 118 17.43 -4.16 -13.86
C ALA A 118 16.38 -5.27 -13.97
N LEU A 119 15.10 -4.91 -13.80
CA LEU A 119 13.97 -5.81 -13.96
C LEU A 119 13.33 -5.58 -15.31
N LYS A 120 12.98 -6.68 -16.00
CA LYS A 120 12.24 -6.56 -17.25
C LYS A 120 10.80 -6.17 -16.94
N SER A 121 10.32 -5.10 -17.60
CA SER A 121 8.91 -4.79 -17.57
C SER A 121 8.17 -5.82 -18.42
N SER A 122 7.20 -6.44 -17.83
CA SER A 122 6.36 -7.41 -18.55
C SER A 122 5.10 -6.76 -19.07
#